data_568fee727c641bedcdfbd23846aec8bf
#
_entry.id   568fee727c641bedcdfbd23846aec8bf
#
_cell.length_a   1.000
_cell.length_b   1.000
_cell.length_c   1.000
_cell.angle_alpha   90.00
_cell.angle_beta   90.00
_cell.angle_gamma   90.00
#
_symmetry.space_group_name_H-M   'P 1'
#
loop_
_entity.id
_entity.type
_entity.pdbx_description
1 polymer ?
#
loop_
_entity_poly.entity_id
_entity_poly.type
_entity_poly.pdbx_seq_one_letter_code
_entity_poly.pdbx_strand_id
1 'polypeptide(L)'
;MKRALTLFVIGFFSLSIGHTQEIAKSESWSGGITVGKRELNIGFVIKTQPDGKQSCTMDVPDQGAKEIPVELLKNDSDSLNISIPALRASFKGHKVSSEIIEGTFTQNGMSIPLNLKPGGFELKRPQTPVGPFVYTTEEVVFRNDAEGAELSGTLTYPVNYGTYKNKSVPVVLMVSGSGDQNRDEEVFDHKPFLVIADFLARNGIASLRYDDRGVGKSKGPTKGTTTENNLADAEAGISYLRSLNKFGKVGVLGHSEGGTIAFMMGANKSVDF
;
A
#
# COMPACT_ATOMS: atom_id res chain seq x y z
N MET A 1 -18.33 -10.85 25.53
CA MET A 1 -18.30 -9.48 25.00
C MET A 1 -16.88 -9.21 24.51
N LYS A 2 -16.66 -9.27 23.19
CA LYS A 2 -15.34 -9.03 22.57
C LYS A 2 -15.22 -7.54 22.29
N ARG A 3 -14.32 -6.85 22.97
CA ARG A 3 -14.01 -5.45 22.68
C ARG A 3 -13.03 -5.42 21.51
N ALA A 4 -13.49 -4.89 20.37
CA ALA A 4 -12.63 -4.55 19.25
C ALA A 4 -11.78 -3.33 19.65
N LEU A 5 -10.47 -3.42 19.46
CA LEU A 5 -9.52 -2.34 19.70
C LEU A 5 -9.38 -1.58 18.38
N THR A 6 -10.06 -0.44 18.28
CA THR A 6 -9.91 0.49 17.14
C THR A 6 -8.71 1.39 17.43
N LEU A 7 -7.70 1.33 16.61
CA LEU A 7 -6.53 2.22 16.66
C LEU A 7 -6.87 3.50 15.89
N PHE A 8 -7.00 4.61 16.60
CA PHE A 8 -7.02 5.95 15.99
C PHE A 8 -5.59 6.43 15.76
N VAL A 9 -5.21 6.61 14.51
CA VAL A 9 -3.98 7.32 14.13
C VAL A 9 -4.33 8.78 13.95
N ILE A 10 -3.92 9.63 14.90
CA ILE A 10 -4.02 11.09 14.78
C ILE A 10 -2.79 11.55 13.98
N GLY A 11 -3.02 11.97 12.75
CA GLY A 11 -1.98 12.59 11.93
C GLY A 11 -1.65 14.00 12.44
N PHE A 12 -0.46 14.18 13.00
CA PHE A 12 0.15 15.49 13.21
C PHE A 12 0.95 15.88 11.97
N PHE A 13 0.41 16.79 11.17
CA PHE A 13 1.18 17.48 10.13
C PHE A 13 2.02 18.57 10.81
N SER A 14 3.28 18.29 11.09
CA SER A 14 4.31 19.32 11.32
C SER A 14 5.07 19.51 10.02
N LEU A 15 5.00 20.73 9.46
CA LEU A 15 5.93 21.18 8.43
C LEU A 15 7.34 21.17 9.02
N SER A 16 8.06 20.08 8.81
CA SER A 16 9.50 20.02 9.06
C SER A 16 10.21 20.42 7.78
N ILE A 17 10.89 21.56 7.80
CA ILE A 17 11.93 21.88 6.83
C ILE A 17 12.93 20.73 6.93
N GLY A 18 12.91 19.85 5.93
CA GLY A 18 13.71 18.63 5.94
C GLY A 18 15.20 18.97 5.81
N HIS A 19 15.91 18.96 6.93
CA HIS A 19 17.30 18.59 6.90
C HIS A 19 17.29 17.06 6.70
N THR A 20 17.65 16.60 5.52
CA THR A 20 18.02 15.21 5.28
C THR A 20 19.21 14.89 6.19
N GLN A 21 18.95 14.24 7.32
CA GLN A 21 20.03 13.77 8.18
C GLN A 21 20.80 12.69 7.41
N GLU A 22 22.08 12.94 7.20
CA GLU A 22 22.98 11.98 6.57
C GLU A 22 23.06 10.73 7.46
N ILE A 23 22.80 9.54 6.90
CA ILE A 23 22.84 8.27 7.62
C ILE A 23 24.19 7.64 7.32
N ALA A 24 25.07 7.51 8.33
CA ALA A 24 26.39 6.92 8.18
C ALA A 24 26.32 5.39 8.07
N LYS A 25 25.37 4.74 8.75
CA LYS A 25 25.18 3.28 8.73
C LYS A 25 23.74 2.92 9.01
N SER A 26 23.22 1.93 8.27
CA SER A 26 21.93 1.30 8.54
C SER A 26 22.15 -0.21 8.66
N GLU A 27 21.60 -0.81 9.70
CA GLU A 27 21.56 -2.26 9.88
C GLU A 27 20.13 -2.70 10.16
N SER A 28 19.76 -3.86 9.62
CA SER A 28 18.44 -4.44 9.80
C SER A 28 18.56 -5.85 10.35
N TRP A 29 17.62 -6.19 11.22
CA TRP A 29 17.52 -7.49 11.84
C TRP A 29 16.08 -7.97 11.77
N SER A 30 15.83 -9.23 11.39
CA SER A 30 14.47 -9.76 11.28
C SER A 30 14.35 -11.19 11.76
N GLY A 31 13.15 -11.55 12.24
CA GLY A 31 12.83 -12.91 12.69
C GLY A 31 11.32 -13.09 12.87
N GLY A 32 10.88 -14.34 13.03
CA GLY A 32 9.48 -14.70 13.19
C GLY A 32 9.15 -15.08 14.64
N ILE A 33 7.97 -14.68 15.10
CA ILE A 33 7.35 -15.20 16.33
C ILE A 33 6.10 -16.00 15.98
N THR A 34 5.88 -17.10 16.70
CA THR A 34 4.68 -17.92 16.52
C THR A 34 3.62 -17.51 17.55
N VAL A 35 2.48 -17.02 17.09
CA VAL A 35 1.33 -16.65 17.92
C VAL A 35 0.16 -17.55 17.57
N GLY A 36 -0.11 -18.54 18.39
CA GLY A 36 -1.10 -19.58 18.10
C GLY A 36 -0.70 -20.44 16.91
N LYS A 37 -1.44 -20.34 15.79
CA LYS A 37 -1.14 -21.06 14.53
C LYS A 37 -0.54 -20.15 13.44
N ARG A 38 -0.23 -18.90 13.75
CA ARG A 38 0.30 -17.92 12.80
C ARG A 38 1.72 -17.55 13.18
N GLU A 39 2.55 -17.40 12.16
CA GLU A 39 3.85 -16.79 12.27
C GLU A 39 3.71 -15.30 11.94
N LEU A 40 4.28 -14.44 12.77
CA LEU A 40 4.38 -13.01 12.56
C LEU A 40 5.85 -12.64 12.43
N ASN A 41 6.17 -11.95 11.36
CA ASN A 41 7.51 -11.47 11.10
C ASN A 41 7.72 -10.11 11.75
N ILE A 42 8.83 -9.96 12.45
CA ILE A 42 9.25 -8.74 13.13
C ILE A 42 10.62 -8.34 12.59
N GLY A 43 10.73 -7.09 12.15
CA GLY A 43 11.98 -6.46 11.73
C GLY A 43 12.33 -5.29 12.63
N PHE A 44 13.62 -5.06 12.83
CA PHE A 44 14.18 -3.86 13.46
C PHE A 44 15.18 -3.22 12.50
N VAL A 45 15.03 -1.92 12.27
CA VAL A 45 15.95 -1.11 11.46
C VAL A 45 16.64 -0.11 12.35
N ILE A 46 17.96 -0.24 12.48
CA ILE A 46 18.80 0.63 13.31
C ILE A 46 19.59 1.55 12.38
N LYS A 47 19.40 2.86 12.53
CA LYS A 47 20.10 3.89 11.77
C LYS A 47 21.09 4.61 12.69
N THR A 48 22.35 4.63 12.30
CA THR A 48 23.42 5.35 13.01
C THR A 48 23.75 6.63 12.23
N GLN A 49 23.71 7.76 12.90
CA GLN A 49 24.09 9.07 12.35
C GLN A 49 25.61 9.27 12.37
N PRO A 50 26.16 10.24 11.62
CA PRO A 50 27.60 10.53 11.63
C PRO A 50 28.15 10.88 13.02
N ASP A 51 27.32 11.45 13.90
CA ASP A 51 27.67 11.74 15.29
C ASP A 51 27.63 10.55 16.23
N GLY A 52 27.33 9.35 15.72
CA GLY A 52 27.22 8.10 16.46
C GLY A 52 25.87 7.87 17.14
N LYS A 53 24.94 8.83 17.07
CA LYS A 53 23.60 8.65 17.63
C LYS A 53 22.82 7.58 16.86
N GLN A 54 22.18 6.70 17.60
CA GLN A 54 21.37 5.64 17.01
C GLN A 54 19.87 5.88 17.20
N SER A 55 19.10 5.50 16.19
CA SER A 55 17.66 5.41 16.26
C SER A 55 17.22 4.02 15.77
N CYS A 56 16.05 3.57 16.19
CA CYS A 56 15.53 2.28 15.79
C CYS A 56 14.03 2.40 15.44
N THR A 57 13.62 1.64 14.44
CA THR A 57 12.21 1.43 14.10
C THR A 57 11.92 -0.05 14.05
N MET A 58 10.66 -0.43 14.24
CA MET A 58 10.18 -1.80 14.13
C MET A 58 9.18 -1.91 12.98
N ASP A 59 9.31 -2.99 12.21
CA ASP A 59 8.38 -3.36 11.16
C ASP A 59 7.66 -4.67 11.52
N VAL A 60 6.35 -4.76 11.21
CA VAL A 60 5.56 -5.99 11.28
C VAL A 60 4.88 -6.18 9.92
N PRO A 61 5.59 -6.71 8.92
CA PRO A 61 5.12 -6.74 7.52
C PRO A 61 3.79 -7.45 7.34
N ASP A 62 3.54 -8.54 8.10
CA ASP A 62 2.29 -9.31 8.03
C ASP A 62 1.07 -8.53 8.50
N GLN A 63 1.28 -7.41 9.18
CA GLN A 63 0.24 -6.49 9.65
C GLN A 63 0.29 -5.13 8.92
N GLY A 64 1.18 -4.98 7.92
CA GLY A 64 1.41 -3.75 7.19
C GLY A 64 1.96 -2.60 8.00
N ALA A 65 2.42 -2.88 9.20
CA ALA A 65 2.99 -1.87 10.06
C ALA A 65 4.48 -1.70 9.76
N LYS A 66 4.86 -0.49 9.39
CA LYS A 66 6.24 -0.11 9.06
C LYS A 66 6.67 1.10 9.89
N GLU A 67 7.97 1.18 10.15
CA GLU A 67 8.61 2.32 10.81
C GLU A 67 7.98 2.69 12.16
N ILE A 68 7.46 1.69 12.91
CA ILE A 68 6.94 1.91 14.26
C ILE A 68 8.09 2.46 15.12
N PRO A 69 7.95 3.66 15.72
CA PRO A 69 8.99 4.21 16.58
C PRO A 69 9.22 3.34 17.82
N VAL A 70 10.48 3.02 18.10
CA VAL A 70 10.86 2.25 19.28
C VAL A 70 12.04 2.92 19.99
N GLU A 71 12.22 2.58 21.27
CA GLU A 71 13.33 3.06 22.08
C GLU A 71 14.45 2.03 22.05
N LEU A 72 15.60 2.42 21.49
CA LEU A 72 16.81 1.60 21.52
C LEU A 72 17.49 1.75 22.88
N LEU A 73 17.31 0.75 23.75
CA LEU A 73 17.86 0.78 25.12
C LEU A 73 19.34 0.39 25.15
N LYS A 74 19.72 -0.56 24.29
CA LYS A 74 21.09 -1.05 24.19
C LYS A 74 21.35 -1.64 22.80
N ASN A 75 22.49 -1.29 22.22
CA ASN A 75 23.01 -1.91 21.00
C ASN A 75 24.54 -1.84 21.04
N ASP A 76 25.16 -2.89 21.54
CA ASP A 76 26.61 -3.03 21.62
C ASP A 76 27.09 -4.35 20.98
N SER A 77 28.32 -4.78 21.29
CA SER A 77 28.89 -6.05 20.79
C SER A 77 28.07 -7.28 21.18
N ASP A 78 27.43 -7.24 22.35
CA ASP A 78 26.87 -8.42 23.00
C ASP A 78 25.35 -8.44 23.05
N SER A 79 24.70 -7.27 22.91
CA SER A 79 23.30 -7.16 23.23
C SER A 79 22.55 -6.20 22.29
N LEU A 80 21.30 -6.54 22.01
CA LEU A 80 20.29 -5.65 21.40
C LEU A 80 19.04 -5.64 22.28
N ASN A 81 18.76 -4.52 22.94
CA ASN A 81 17.57 -4.35 23.78
C ASN A 81 16.73 -3.19 23.30
N ILE A 82 15.45 -3.44 23.10
CA ILE A 82 14.50 -2.50 22.52
C ILE A 82 13.24 -2.45 23.39
N SER A 83 12.74 -1.25 23.65
CA SER A 83 11.43 -0.99 24.24
C SER A 83 10.46 -0.53 23.13
N ILE A 84 9.24 -1.04 23.15
CA ILE A 84 8.20 -0.74 22.16
C ILE A 84 6.97 -0.23 22.93
N PRO A 85 6.97 1.03 23.37
CA PRO A 85 5.93 1.56 24.27
C PRO A 85 4.54 1.51 23.67
N ALA A 86 4.40 1.80 22.38
CA ALA A 86 3.13 1.79 21.66
C ALA A 86 2.41 0.43 21.72
N LEU A 87 3.17 -0.65 21.83
CA LEU A 87 2.65 -2.03 21.89
C LEU A 87 2.74 -2.64 23.29
N ARG A 88 3.23 -1.89 24.29
CA ARG A 88 3.57 -2.40 25.63
C ARG A 88 4.44 -3.66 25.54
N ALA A 89 5.43 -3.60 24.65
CA ALA A 89 6.29 -4.73 24.35
C ALA A 89 7.78 -4.36 24.52
N SER A 90 8.62 -5.37 24.54
CA SER A 90 10.07 -5.22 24.56
C SER A 90 10.74 -6.41 23.88
N PHE A 91 11.93 -6.17 23.36
CA PHE A 91 12.83 -7.23 22.90
C PHE A 91 14.14 -7.17 23.68
N LYS A 92 14.63 -8.34 24.14
CA LYS A 92 15.94 -8.49 24.77
C LYS A 92 16.67 -9.60 24.05
N GLY A 93 17.79 -9.26 23.41
CA GLY A 93 18.58 -10.19 22.63
C GLY A 93 20.06 -10.18 23.01
N HIS A 94 20.69 -11.34 22.88
CA HIS A 94 22.12 -11.57 22.99
C HIS A 94 22.68 -11.88 21.59
N LYS A 95 23.71 -11.14 21.17
CA LYS A 95 24.39 -11.33 19.88
C LYS A 95 25.32 -12.55 19.99
N VAL A 96 24.88 -13.69 19.46
CA VAL A 96 25.69 -14.94 19.47
C VAL A 96 26.78 -14.88 18.41
N SER A 97 26.49 -14.23 17.30
CA SER A 97 27.44 -14.00 16.20
C SER A 97 27.02 -12.76 15.38
N SER A 98 27.75 -12.45 14.31
CA SER A 98 27.35 -11.44 13.34
C SER A 98 26.06 -11.80 12.56
N GLU A 99 25.65 -13.08 12.63
CA GLU A 99 24.53 -13.62 11.85
C GLU A 99 23.30 -13.96 12.71
N ILE A 100 23.42 -13.96 14.04
CA ILE A 100 22.34 -14.40 14.93
C ILE A 100 22.30 -13.55 16.21
N ILE A 101 21.09 -13.04 16.50
CA ILE A 101 20.74 -12.52 17.82
C ILE A 101 19.67 -13.44 18.39
N GLU A 102 19.99 -14.16 19.45
CA GLU A 102 19.01 -14.96 20.19
C GLU A 102 18.33 -14.08 21.23
N GLY A 103 17.00 -14.10 21.27
CA GLY A 103 16.29 -13.20 22.15
C GLY A 103 14.87 -13.61 22.50
N THR A 104 14.27 -12.73 23.27
CA THR A 104 12.90 -12.89 23.75
C THR A 104 12.12 -11.61 23.47
N PHE A 105 11.00 -11.75 22.78
CA PHE A 105 9.99 -10.72 22.62
C PHE A 105 8.96 -10.87 23.72
N THR A 106 8.73 -9.81 24.49
CA THR A 106 7.74 -9.81 25.59
C THR A 106 6.66 -8.78 25.29
N GLN A 107 5.40 -9.20 25.36
CA GLN A 107 4.26 -8.31 25.21
C GLN A 107 3.16 -8.67 26.20
N ASN A 108 2.64 -7.69 26.94
CA ASN A 108 1.57 -7.87 27.93
C ASN A 108 1.87 -9.00 28.94
N GLY A 109 3.13 -9.18 29.33
CA GLY A 109 3.57 -10.21 30.27
C GLY A 109 3.81 -11.59 29.66
N MET A 110 3.52 -11.81 28.38
CA MET A 110 3.86 -13.04 27.67
C MET A 110 5.22 -12.88 27.00
N SER A 111 6.05 -13.89 27.15
CA SER A 111 7.40 -13.95 26.56
C SER A 111 7.44 -15.03 25.49
N ILE A 112 7.92 -14.69 24.32
CA ILE A 112 8.01 -15.55 23.14
C ILE A 112 9.45 -15.50 22.63
N PRO A 113 10.09 -16.64 22.33
CA PRO A 113 11.40 -16.65 21.70
C PRO A 113 11.35 -15.92 20.35
N LEU A 114 12.33 -15.05 20.10
CA LEU A 114 12.53 -14.36 18.83
C LEU A 114 14.00 -14.31 18.51
N ASN A 115 14.41 -15.10 17.54
CA ASN A 115 15.77 -15.09 17.04
C ASN A 115 15.83 -14.23 15.78
N LEU A 116 16.76 -13.29 15.73
CA LEU A 116 16.92 -12.37 14.62
C LEU A 116 18.13 -12.74 13.78
N LYS A 117 18.00 -12.55 12.47
CA LYS A 117 19.07 -12.66 11.48
C LYS A 117 19.27 -11.32 10.79
N PRO A 118 20.48 -11.04 10.24
CA PRO A 118 20.72 -9.85 9.46
C PRO A 118 19.80 -9.76 8.25
N GLY A 119 19.40 -8.55 7.93
CA GLY A 119 18.51 -8.23 6.84
C GLY A 119 17.11 -7.86 7.29
N GLY A 120 16.44 -7.06 6.47
CA GLY A 120 15.02 -6.73 6.62
C GLY A 120 14.13 -7.88 6.16
N PHE A 121 12.88 -7.85 6.57
CA PHE A 121 11.88 -8.76 6.05
C PHE A 121 11.26 -8.17 4.79
N GLU A 122 11.40 -8.87 3.69
CA GLU A 122 10.79 -8.50 2.41
C GLU A 122 9.59 -9.41 2.14
N LEU A 123 8.40 -8.82 2.03
CA LEU A 123 7.21 -9.54 1.61
C LEU A 123 7.34 -9.91 0.13
N LYS A 124 7.53 -11.19 -0.14
CA LYS A 124 7.53 -11.66 -1.54
C LYS A 124 6.14 -11.54 -2.13
N ARG A 125 6.03 -10.80 -3.22
CA ARG A 125 4.78 -10.61 -3.99
C ARG A 125 4.97 -11.15 -5.41
N PRO A 126 5.01 -12.49 -5.60
CA PRO A 126 5.35 -13.08 -6.90
C PRO A 126 4.30 -12.80 -7.98
N GLN A 127 3.08 -12.40 -7.61
CA GLN A 127 2.05 -12.00 -8.56
C GLN A 127 2.25 -10.60 -9.14
N THR A 128 3.01 -9.71 -8.47
CA THR A 128 3.19 -8.34 -8.94
C THR A 128 3.95 -8.35 -10.26
N PRO A 129 3.34 -7.84 -11.34
CA PRO A 129 3.97 -7.82 -12.64
C PRO A 129 5.21 -6.92 -12.64
N VAL A 130 6.29 -7.40 -13.27
CA VAL A 130 7.54 -6.68 -13.42
C VAL A 130 7.80 -6.44 -14.91
N GLY A 131 8.13 -5.18 -15.26
CA GLY A 131 8.46 -4.83 -16.65
C GLY A 131 9.77 -5.46 -17.16
N PRO A 132 10.01 -5.41 -18.49
CA PRO A 132 9.22 -4.70 -19.48
C PRO A 132 7.89 -5.38 -19.80
N PHE A 133 6.81 -4.59 -19.89
CA PHE A 133 5.49 -5.10 -20.21
C PHE A 133 5.30 -5.31 -21.71
N VAL A 134 4.51 -6.32 -22.09
CA VAL A 134 4.16 -6.62 -23.50
C VAL A 134 2.97 -5.78 -23.99
N TYR A 135 2.41 -4.96 -23.16
CA TYR A 135 1.32 -4.02 -23.41
C TYR A 135 1.78 -2.58 -23.15
N THR A 136 1.01 -1.61 -23.62
CA THR A 136 1.31 -0.19 -23.42
C THR A 136 0.46 0.41 -22.32
N THR A 137 1.02 1.41 -21.64
CA THR A 137 0.31 2.21 -20.63
C THR A 137 0.41 3.69 -20.97
N GLU A 138 -0.58 4.46 -20.55
CA GLU A 138 -0.64 5.91 -20.73
C GLU A 138 -1.03 6.53 -19.38
N GLU A 139 -0.25 7.52 -18.92
CA GLU A 139 -0.64 8.34 -17.77
C GLU A 139 -1.70 9.33 -18.24
N VAL A 140 -2.81 9.36 -17.53
CA VAL A 140 -3.97 10.17 -17.85
C VAL A 140 -4.42 11.00 -16.67
N VAL A 141 -5.12 12.08 -16.97
CA VAL A 141 -5.79 12.92 -15.96
C VAL A 141 -7.22 13.16 -16.41
N PHE A 142 -8.16 12.98 -15.51
CA PHE A 142 -9.56 13.34 -15.74
C PHE A 142 -10.10 14.16 -14.57
N ARG A 143 -11.24 14.81 -14.76
CA ARG A 143 -11.75 15.77 -13.78
C ARG A 143 -13.18 15.46 -13.39
N ASN A 144 -13.42 15.61 -12.10
CA ASN A 144 -14.72 15.76 -11.50
C ASN A 144 -14.88 17.25 -11.11
N ASP A 145 -15.34 18.07 -12.07
CA ASP A 145 -15.43 19.51 -11.86
C ASP A 145 -16.48 19.87 -10.80
N ALA A 146 -17.52 19.05 -10.64
CA ALA A 146 -18.56 19.26 -9.63
C ALA A 146 -18.03 19.16 -8.21
N GLU A 147 -17.05 18.30 -8.00
CA GLU A 147 -16.41 18.06 -6.70
C GLU A 147 -15.02 18.73 -6.58
N GLY A 148 -14.56 19.39 -7.64
CA GLY A 148 -13.26 20.06 -7.68
C GLY A 148 -12.08 19.08 -7.60
N ALA A 149 -12.24 17.86 -8.08
CA ALA A 149 -11.19 16.85 -8.08
C ALA A 149 -10.54 16.69 -9.45
N GLU A 150 -9.21 16.60 -9.46
CA GLU A 150 -8.38 16.24 -10.61
C GLU A 150 -7.73 14.89 -10.33
N LEU A 151 -8.11 13.87 -11.09
CA LEU A 151 -7.78 12.48 -10.82
C LEU A 151 -6.75 11.98 -11.82
N SER A 152 -5.61 11.54 -11.31
CA SER A 152 -4.51 10.98 -12.09
C SER A 152 -4.61 9.47 -12.13
N GLY A 153 -4.44 8.89 -13.30
CA GLY A 153 -4.55 7.45 -13.47
C GLY A 153 -3.58 6.89 -14.51
N THR A 154 -3.58 5.57 -14.62
CA THR A 154 -2.88 4.82 -15.66
C THR A 154 -3.90 4.04 -16.47
N LEU A 155 -4.02 4.41 -17.74
CA LEU A 155 -4.76 3.68 -18.74
C LEU A 155 -3.87 2.59 -19.34
N THR A 156 -4.26 1.33 -19.18
CA THR A 156 -3.55 0.17 -19.69
C THR A 156 -4.28 -0.38 -20.90
N TYR A 157 -3.59 -0.47 -22.03
CA TYR A 157 -4.11 -1.01 -23.27
C TYR A 157 -3.81 -2.50 -23.38
N PRO A 158 -4.65 -3.31 -24.04
CA PRO A 158 -4.34 -4.72 -24.23
C PRO A 158 -3.16 -4.93 -25.17
N VAL A 159 -2.56 -6.11 -25.06
CA VAL A 159 -1.48 -6.54 -25.96
C VAL A 159 -1.95 -6.39 -27.42
N ASN A 160 -1.07 -5.83 -28.26
CA ASN A 160 -1.36 -5.59 -29.69
C ASN A 160 -2.59 -4.68 -29.93
N TYR A 161 -2.86 -3.71 -29.06
CA TYR A 161 -4.04 -2.83 -29.16
C TYR A 161 -4.24 -2.25 -30.55
N GLY A 162 -3.16 -1.84 -31.24
CA GLY A 162 -3.24 -1.27 -32.60
C GLY A 162 -3.78 -2.20 -33.67
N THR A 163 -3.92 -3.50 -33.42
CA THR A 163 -4.48 -4.48 -34.37
C THR A 163 -5.99 -4.68 -34.21
N TYR A 164 -6.56 -4.18 -33.12
CA TYR A 164 -8.00 -4.30 -32.87
C TYR A 164 -8.80 -3.28 -33.72
N LYS A 165 -10.01 -3.67 -34.11
CA LYS A 165 -10.94 -2.73 -34.73
C LYS A 165 -11.30 -1.62 -33.73
N ASN A 166 -11.46 -0.41 -34.21
CA ASN A 166 -11.89 0.70 -33.36
C ASN A 166 -13.18 0.33 -32.61
N LYS A 167 -13.23 0.65 -31.31
CA LYS A 167 -14.34 0.35 -30.39
C LYS A 167 -14.66 -1.15 -30.23
N SER A 168 -13.74 -2.05 -30.55
CA SER A 168 -13.95 -3.47 -30.30
C SER A 168 -13.41 -3.92 -28.94
N VAL A 169 -12.48 -3.17 -28.37
CA VAL A 169 -11.86 -3.48 -27.07
C VAL A 169 -12.74 -2.95 -25.93
N PRO A 170 -13.15 -3.79 -24.98
CA PRO A 170 -13.80 -3.32 -23.76
C PRO A 170 -12.79 -2.65 -22.82
N VAL A 171 -13.26 -1.75 -21.97
CA VAL A 171 -12.45 -1.13 -20.94
C VAL A 171 -13.13 -1.19 -19.58
N VAL A 172 -12.35 -1.37 -18.54
CA VAL A 172 -12.81 -1.44 -17.15
C VAL A 172 -12.19 -0.29 -16.33
N LEU A 173 -13.04 0.49 -15.67
CA LEU A 173 -12.60 1.38 -14.60
C LEU A 173 -12.45 0.56 -13.33
N MET A 174 -11.33 0.71 -12.63
CA MET A 174 -11.11 0.06 -11.33
C MET A 174 -11.30 1.09 -10.21
N VAL A 175 -12.15 0.74 -9.25
CA VAL A 175 -12.52 1.59 -8.11
C VAL A 175 -12.07 0.93 -6.82
N SER A 176 -11.21 1.61 -6.08
CA SER A 176 -10.57 1.14 -4.84
C SER A 176 -11.54 1.03 -3.66
N GLY A 177 -11.08 0.35 -2.62
CA GLY A 177 -11.78 0.29 -1.34
C GLY A 177 -11.66 1.58 -0.53
N SER A 178 -12.24 1.58 0.67
CA SER A 178 -12.26 2.74 1.57
C SER A 178 -10.86 3.14 2.06
N GLY A 179 -10.70 4.44 2.28
CA GLY A 179 -9.45 5.08 2.71
C GLY A 179 -8.72 5.72 1.54
N ASP A 180 -7.55 6.28 1.81
CA ASP A 180 -6.71 6.97 0.84
C ASP A 180 -5.93 5.94 0.01
N GLN A 181 -6.46 5.53 -1.14
CA GLN A 181 -5.88 4.49 -1.97
C GLN A 181 -5.15 5.06 -3.20
N ASN A 182 -3.97 4.51 -3.49
CA ASN A 182 -3.34 4.75 -4.77
C ASN A 182 -3.97 3.86 -5.86
N ARG A 183 -3.68 4.16 -7.12
CA ARG A 183 -4.21 3.45 -8.31
C ARG A 183 -3.98 1.95 -8.35
N ASP A 184 -3.03 1.44 -7.58
CA ASP A 184 -2.70 0.01 -7.49
C ASP A 184 -3.42 -0.67 -6.31
N GLU A 185 -4.13 0.11 -5.47
CA GLU A 185 -4.73 -0.35 -4.21
C GLU A 185 -3.68 -1.07 -3.35
N GLU A 186 -2.53 -0.43 -3.19
CA GLU A 186 -1.35 -1.04 -2.62
C GLU A 186 -1.49 -1.25 -1.11
N VAL A 187 -1.51 -2.51 -0.71
CA VAL A 187 -1.57 -2.95 0.68
C VAL A 187 -0.47 -3.97 0.95
N PHE A 188 0.35 -3.72 1.96
CA PHE A 188 1.46 -4.62 2.34
C PHE A 188 2.41 -4.96 1.18
N ASP A 189 2.81 -3.97 0.39
CA ASP A 189 3.62 -4.11 -0.81
C ASP A 189 2.97 -4.99 -1.92
N HIS A 190 1.69 -5.33 -1.78
CA HIS A 190 0.90 -5.98 -2.82
C HIS A 190 0.10 -4.94 -3.60
N LYS A 191 0.07 -5.10 -4.93
CA LYS A 191 -0.58 -4.19 -5.88
C LYS A 191 -1.69 -4.91 -6.63
N PRO A 192 -2.82 -5.23 -5.98
CA PRO A 192 -3.86 -6.07 -6.57
C PRO A 192 -4.39 -5.50 -7.89
N PHE A 193 -4.61 -4.19 -7.99
CA PHE A 193 -5.11 -3.59 -9.22
C PHE A 193 -4.09 -3.62 -10.36
N LEU A 194 -2.79 -3.52 -10.08
CA LEU A 194 -1.76 -3.74 -11.10
C LEU A 194 -1.77 -5.18 -11.60
N VAL A 195 -1.92 -6.16 -10.70
CA VAL A 195 -2.02 -7.59 -11.07
C VAL A 195 -3.23 -7.85 -11.97
N ILE A 196 -4.39 -7.29 -11.61
CA ILE A 196 -5.62 -7.43 -12.40
C ILE A 196 -5.47 -6.73 -13.76
N ALA A 197 -4.88 -5.53 -13.80
CA ALA A 197 -4.67 -4.79 -15.04
C ALA A 197 -3.73 -5.53 -16.01
N ASP A 198 -2.66 -6.14 -15.51
CA ASP A 198 -1.77 -7.00 -16.32
C ASP A 198 -2.53 -8.19 -16.89
N PHE A 199 -3.33 -8.87 -16.06
CA PHE A 199 -4.14 -9.99 -16.52
C PHE A 199 -5.14 -9.56 -17.61
N LEU A 200 -5.88 -8.46 -17.39
CA LEU A 200 -6.85 -7.94 -18.34
C LEU A 200 -6.18 -7.55 -19.67
N ALA A 201 -5.05 -6.86 -19.61
CA ALA A 201 -4.32 -6.44 -20.81
C ALA A 201 -3.84 -7.64 -21.65
N ARG A 202 -3.41 -8.73 -21.01
CA ARG A 202 -3.05 -9.98 -21.70
C ARG A 202 -4.24 -10.71 -22.30
N ASN A 203 -5.45 -10.40 -21.83
CA ASN A 203 -6.70 -11.02 -22.28
C ASN A 203 -7.58 -10.09 -23.14
N GLY A 204 -7.02 -9.05 -23.73
CA GLY A 204 -7.73 -8.19 -24.69
C GLY A 204 -8.65 -7.14 -24.08
N ILE A 205 -8.51 -6.83 -22.80
CA ILE A 205 -9.33 -5.87 -22.06
C ILE A 205 -8.44 -4.71 -21.59
N ALA A 206 -8.86 -3.48 -21.89
CA ALA A 206 -8.21 -2.28 -21.36
C ALA A 206 -8.67 -2.00 -19.92
N SER A 207 -7.88 -1.25 -19.16
CA SER A 207 -8.25 -0.85 -17.81
C SER A 207 -7.75 0.54 -17.47
N LEU A 208 -8.53 1.28 -16.67
CA LEU A 208 -8.13 2.54 -16.05
C LEU A 208 -8.10 2.34 -14.53
N ARG A 209 -6.94 2.58 -13.95
CA ARG A 209 -6.69 2.66 -12.51
C ARG A 209 -6.36 4.10 -12.17
N TYR A 210 -6.85 4.64 -11.08
CA TYR A 210 -6.59 6.02 -10.70
C TYR A 210 -6.30 6.15 -9.21
N ASP A 211 -5.53 7.16 -8.83
CA ASP A 211 -5.29 7.52 -7.44
C ASP A 211 -6.54 8.25 -6.93
N ASP A 212 -7.02 7.93 -5.74
CA ASP A 212 -8.12 8.64 -5.11
C ASP A 212 -7.83 10.13 -4.97
N ARG A 213 -8.86 10.97 -4.82
CA ARG A 213 -8.69 12.41 -4.63
C ARG A 213 -7.72 12.72 -3.49
N GLY A 214 -6.73 13.58 -3.74
CA GLY A 214 -5.70 13.97 -2.78
C GLY A 214 -4.62 12.92 -2.52
N VAL A 215 -4.65 11.79 -3.21
CA VAL A 215 -3.65 10.72 -3.10
C VAL A 215 -2.73 10.71 -4.33
N GLY A 216 -1.47 10.34 -4.14
CA GLY A 216 -0.50 10.20 -5.22
C GLY A 216 -0.37 11.47 -6.06
N LYS A 217 -0.78 11.39 -7.33
CA LYS A 217 -0.78 12.55 -8.25
C LYS A 217 -2.15 13.23 -8.37
N SER A 218 -3.18 12.67 -7.76
CA SER A 218 -4.53 13.24 -7.77
C SER A 218 -4.65 14.41 -6.80
N LYS A 219 -5.53 15.35 -7.14
CA LYS A 219 -5.80 16.55 -6.35
C LYS A 219 -7.30 16.63 -6.06
N GLY A 220 -7.65 17.30 -4.97
CA GLY A 220 -9.04 17.55 -4.61
C GLY A 220 -9.24 17.57 -3.09
N PRO A 221 -10.42 17.98 -2.62
CA PRO A 221 -10.74 18.00 -1.21
C PRO A 221 -10.88 16.56 -0.67
N THR A 222 -10.22 16.28 0.46
CA THR A 222 -10.25 14.95 1.10
C THR A 222 -11.06 14.96 2.40
N LYS A 223 -11.22 16.13 3.02
CA LYS A 223 -11.92 16.25 4.30
C LYS A 223 -13.42 16.00 4.15
N GLY A 224 -13.91 14.94 4.78
CA GLY A 224 -15.33 14.61 4.78
C GLY A 224 -15.80 13.93 3.49
N THR A 225 -14.88 13.36 2.70
CA THR A 225 -15.21 12.55 1.53
C THR A 225 -16.11 11.38 1.93
N THR A 226 -17.18 11.20 1.18
CA THR A 226 -18.18 10.14 1.36
C THR A 226 -18.15 9.17 0.18
N THR A 227 -18.84 8.04 0.29
CA THR A 227 -19.03 7.09 -0.81
C THR A 227 -19.68 7.76 -2.04
N GLU A 228 -20.57 8.73 -1.85
CA GLU A 228 -21.20 9.49 -2.94
C GLU A 228 -20.18 10.37 -3.68
N ASN A 229 -19.23 10.98 -2.97
CA ASN A 229 -18.16 11.74 -3.61
C ASN A 229 -17.25 10.82 -4.42
N ASN A 230 -16.92 9.63 -3.89
CA ASN A 230 -16.13 8.63 -4.60
C ASN A 230 -16.88 8.03 -5.79
N LEU A 231 -18.21 7.88 -5.70
CA LEU A 231 -19.07 7.52 -6.83
C LEU A 231 -19.01 8.60 -7.93
N ALA A 232 -19.09 9.88 -7.58
CA ALA A 232 -18.99 10.97 -8.54
C ALA A 232 -17.62 10.99 -9.26
N ASP A 233 -16.54 10.68 -8.56
CA ASP A 233 -15.21 10.53 -9.15
C ASP A 233 -15.15 9.33 -10.13
N ALA A 234 -15.73 8.21 -9.75
CA ALA A 234 -15.82 7.04 -10.63
C ALA A 234 -16.65 7.32 -11.87
N GLU A 235 -17.79 8.00 -11.74
CA GLU A 235 -18.63 8.42 -12.88
C GLU A 235 -17.90 9.40 -13.81
N ALA A 236 -17.08 10.29 -13.27
CA ALA A 236 -16.20 11.15 -14.07
C ALA A 236 -15.17 10.31 -14.85
N GLY A 237 -14.61 9.26 -14.24
CA GLY A 237 -13.72 8.32 -14.91
C GLY A 237 -14.40 7.57 -16.06
N ILE A 238 -15.65 7.12 -15.90
CA ILE A 238 -16.44 6.50 -16.98
C ILE A 238 -16.70 7.50 -18.11
N SER A 239 -17.08 8.72 -17.74
CA SER A 239 -17.31 9.80 -18.72
C SER A 239 -16.06 10.10 -19.52
N TYR A 240 -14.89 10.14 -18.87
CA TYR A 240 -13.61 10.29 -19.52
C TYR A 240 -13.33 9.14 -20.50
N LEU A 241 -13.47 7.87 -20.07
CA LEU A 241 -13.25 6.71 -20.93
C LEU A 241 -14.15 6.74 -22.18
N ARG A 242 -15.40 7.14 -22.04
CA ARG A 242 -16.35 7.28 -23.15
C ARG A 242 -15.96 8.43 -24.10
N SER A 243 -15.47 9.55 -23.55
CA SER A 243 -15.05 10.72 -24.33
C SER A 243 -13.85 10.43 -25.26
N LEU A 244 -12.98 9.49 -24.87
CA LEU A 244 -11.85 9.06 -25.72
C LEU A 244 -12.29 8.44 -27.04
N ASN A 245 -13.50 7.92 -27.12
CA ASN A 245 -14.07 7.30 -28.32
C ASN A 245 -13.21 6.14 -28.89
N LYS A 246 -12.37 5.53 -28.04
CA LYS A 246 -11.40 4.46 -28.37
C LYS A 246 -11.94 3.07 -28.07
N PHE A 247 -12.82 2.93 -27.08
CA PHE A 247 -13.27 1.67 -26.51
C PHE A 247 -14.71 1.34 -26.93
N GLY A 248 -15.05 0.05 -26.82
CA GLY A 248 -16.40 -0.45 -27.01
C GLY A 248 -17.26 -0.31 -25.76
N LYS A 249 -17.46 -1.43 -25.07
CA LYS A 249 -18.18 -1.44 -23.80
C LYS A 249 -17.29 -0.91 -22.67
N VAL A 250 -17.89 -0.16 -21.76
CA VAL A 250 -17.23 0.41 -20.58
C VAL A 250 -17.84 -0.23 -19.33
N GLY A 251 -17.01 -0.92 -18.55
CA GLY A 251 -17.41 -1.59 -17.32
C GLY A 251 -16.74 -1.00 -16.10
N VAL A 252 -17.11 -1.53 -14.94
CA VAL A 252 -16.51 -1.19 -13.66
C VAL A 252 -16.11 -2.44 -12.88
N LEU A 253 -14.97 -2.37 -12.20
CA LEU A 253 -14.52 -3.36 -11.23
C LEU A 253 -14.26 -2.62 -9.92
N GLY A 254 -14.90 -3.05 -8.84
CA GLY A 254 -14.74 -2.42 -7.53
C GLY A 254 -14.30 -3.41 -6.47
N HIS A 255 -13.47 -2.97 -5.55
CA HIS A 255 -13.09 -3.73 -4.36
C HIS A 255 -13.66 -3.05 -3.11
N SER A 256 -14.22 -3.83 -2.15
CA SER A 256 -14.74 -3.32 -0.88
C SER A 256 -15.75 -2.18 -1.09
N GLU A 257 -15.49 -0.95 -0.64
CA GLU A 257 -16.33 0.23 -0.91
C GLU A 257 -16.49 0.47 -2.42
N GLY A 258 -15.43 0.29 -3.22
CA GLY A 258 -15.51 0.36 -4.67
C GLY A 258 -16.49 -0.66 -5.27
N GLY A 259 -16.67 -1.81 -4.62
CA GLY A 259 -17.72 -2.78 -4.99
C GLY A 259 -19.12 -2.22 -4.77
N THR A 260 -19.35 -1.50 -3.66
CA THR A 260 -20.62 -0.78 -3.42
C THR A 260 -20.84 0.28 -4.50
N ILE A 261 -19.80 1.06 -4.83
CA ILE A 261 -19.85 2.06 -5.91
C ILE A 261 -20.18 1.40 -7.25
N ALA A 262 -19.56 0.25 -7.57
CA ALA A 262 -19.84 -0.48 -8.78
C ALA A 262 -21.32 -0.92 -8.87
N PHE A 263 -21.93 -1.38 -7.78
CA PHE A 263 -23.36 -1.67 -7.73
C PHE A 263 -24.24 -0.42 -7.94
N MET A 264 -23.85 0.71 -7.34
CA MET A 264 -24.56 1.97 -7.52
C MET A 264 -24.50 2.42 -8.99
N MET A 265 -23.33 2.32 -9.63
CA MET A 265 -23.14 2.62 -11.05
C MET A 265 -23.95 1.70 -11.96
N GLY A 266 -24.04 0.42 -11.62
CA GLY A 266 -24.90 -0.54 -12.32
C GLY A 266 -26.38 -0.19 -12.20
N ALA A 267 -26.84 0.19 -11.00
CA ALA A 267 -28.21 0.63 -10.75
C ALA A 267 -28.55 1.92 -11.53
N ASN A 268 -27.60 2.85 -11.60
CA ASN A 268 -27.72 4.11 -12.36
C ASN A 268 -27.57 3.91 -13.88
N LYS A 269 -27.25 2.70 -14.34
CA LYS A 269 -26.94 2.39 -15.76
C LYS A 269 -25.78 3.24 -16.32
N SER A 270 -24.83 3.62 -15.45
CA SER A 270 -23.66 4.40 -15.86
C SER A 270 -22.64 3.55 -16.63
N VAL A 271 -22.71 2.24 -16.51
CA VAL A 271 -21.79 1.27 -17.11
C VAL A 271 -22.51 0.22 -17.95
N ASP A 272 -21.77 -0.44 -18.83
CA ASP A 272 -22.33 -1.47 -19.73
C ASP A 272 -22.23 -2.88 -19.10
N PHE A 273 -21.30 -3.08 -18.10
CA PHE A 273 -21.14 -4.32 -17.34
C PHE A 273 -20.33 -4.06 -16.08
#